data_294534ea0d18d0f5e9879cc10a7a39cc
#
_entry.id   294534ea0d18d0f5e9879cc10a7a39cc
#
_cell.length_a   1.000
_cell.length_b   1.000
_cell.length_c   1.000
_cell.angle_alpha   90.00
_cell.angle_beta   90.00
_cell.angle_gamma   90.00
#
_symmetry.space_group_name_H-M   'P 1'
#
loop_
_entity.id
_entity.type
_entity.pdbx_description
1 polymer ?
#
loop_
_entity_poly.entity_id
_entity_poly.type
_entity_poly.pdbx_seq_one_letter_code
_entity_poly.pdbx_strand_id
1 'polypeptide(L)'
;MENLVEIKYNQTGQSKLINEYGMREMQARAFEKRNSQYLLVKAPPASGKSRALMFIGLDKLINQGLKKVIVAVPERSIGSSFKNTELKSYGFFADWRIDPRNNLTTAGGDSSKVNAFVRFMESDDEILVCTHSTLRFAYEKLDDKVFDNCLLAIDEFHHVSADTNS
;
A
#
# COMPACT_ATOMS: atom_id res chain seq x y z
N MET A 1 18.79 -11.19 -9.13
CA MET A 1 19.30 -10.79 -7.81
C MET A 1 18.24 -9.99 -7.07
N GLU A 2 17.86 -10.47 -5.91
CA GLU A 2 16.86 -9.78 -5.12
C GLU A 2 17.41 -8.47 -4.57
N ASN A 3 16.65 -7.40 -4.73
CA ASN A 3 17.03 -6.08 -4.24
C ASN A 3 16.11 -5.71 -3.09
N LEU A 4 16.47 -6.10 -1.88
CA LEU A 4 15.74 -5.75 -0.66
C LEU A 4 16.38 -4.54 -0.01
N VAL A 5 15.58 -3.50 0.18
CA VAL A 5 15.99 -2.29 0.89
C VAL A 5 15.14 -2.15 2.14
N GLU A 6 15.80 -1.98 3.29
CA GLU A 6 15.15 -1.78 4.57
C GLU A 6 15.42 -0.36 5.06
N ILE A 7 14.35 0.35 5.44
CA ILE A 7 14.44 1.68 6.01
C ILE A 7 13.87 1.65 7.41
N LYS A 8 14.68 2.05 8.39
CA LYS A 8 14.25 2.23 9.77
C LYS A 8 14.17 3.71 10.09
N TYR A 9 13.09 4.10 10.72
CA TYR A 9 12.89 5.47 11.14
C TYR A 9 12.51 5.50 12.62
N ASN A 10 13.30 6.23 13.41
CA ASN A 10 13.01 6.46 14.82
C ASN A 10 12.46 7.87 14.98
N GLN A 11 11.26 7.96 15.53
CA GLN A 11 10.60 9.24 15.72
C GLN A 11 11.29 10.03 16.82
N THR A 12 11.75 11.25 16.48
CA THR A 12 12.43 12.14 17.42
C THR A 12 11.52 13.24 17.98
N GLY A 13 10.21 13.11 17.79
CA GLY A 13 9.22 14.00 18.39
C GLY A 13 8.77 15.17 17.53
N GLN A 14 9.40 15.45 16.40
CA GLN A 14 8.97 16.51 15.49
C GLN A 14 8.92 16.03 14.06
N SER A 15 7.71 16.09 13.47
CA SER A 15 7.51 15.82 12.06
C SER A 15 7.51 17.14 11.30
N LYS A 16 8.48 17.33 10.42
CA LYS A 16 8.53 18.49 9.53
C LYS A 16 8.39 18.05 8.09
N LEU A 17 7.68 18.83 7.29
CA LEU A 17 7.69 18.67 5.85
C LEU A 17 9.07 19.14 5.37
N ILE A 18 9.77 18.29 4.62
CA ILE A 18 11.16 18.57 4.27
C ILE A 18 11.40 18.76 2.78
N ASN A 19 10.44 18.44 1.92
CA ASN A 19 10.65 18.60 0.47
C ASN A 19 9.44 19.21 -0.23
N GLU A 20 9.63 19.48 -1.52
CA GLU A 20 8.63 20.10 -2.40
C GLU A 20 7.37 19.28 -2.58
N TYR A 21 7.42 17.97 -2.31
CA TYR A 21 6.26 17.08 -2.42
C TYR A 21 5.41 17.02 -1.16
N GLY A 22 5.77 17.78 -0.13
CA GLY A 22 5.05 17.76 1.15
C GLY A 22 5.32 16.52 1.99
N MET A 23 6.46 15.88 1.80
CA MET A 23 6.83 14.66 2.52
C MET A 23 7.54 14.97 3.83
N ARG A 24 7.26 14.17 4.86
CA ARG A 24 8.06 14.13 6.08
C ARG A 24 9.36 13.37 5.79
N GLU A 25 10.34 13.50 6.69
CA GLU A 25 11.65 12.89 6.49
C GLU A 25 11.58 11.39 6.19
N MET A 26 10.82 10.63 6.97
CA MET A 26 10.68 9.20 6.75
C MET A 26 10.07 8.90 5.38
N GLN A 27 9.05 9.66 5.00
CA GLN A 27 8.38 9.49 3.72
C GLN A 27 9.33 9.79 2.56
N ALA A 28 10.12 10.85 2.67
CA ALA A 28 11.09 11.21 1.65
C ALA A 28 12.18 10.14 1.50
N ARG A 29 12.66 9.62 2.61
CA ARG A 29 13.67 8.54 2.60
C ARG A 29 13.13 7.27 1.96
N ALA A 30 11.89 6.90 2.29
CA ALA A 30 11.24 5.75 1.65
C ALA A 30 11.04 5.98 0.16
N PHE A 31 10.60 7.17 -0.22
CA PHE A 31 10.36 7.54 -1.62
C PHE A 31 11.64 7.52 -2.45
N GLU A 32 12.79 7.89 -1.89
CA GLU A 32 14.07 7.78 -2.58
C GLU A 32 14.38 6.35 -3.04
N LYS A 33 13.84 5.35 -2.36
CA LYS A 33 14.04 3.93 -2.66
C LYS A 33 12.89 3.32 -3.46
N ARG A 34 12.03 4.14 -4.06
CA ARG A 34 10.83 3.70 -4.78
C ARG A 34 11.08 2.77 -5.97
N ASN A 35 12.30 2.77 -6.50
CA ASN A 35 12.67 1.89 -7.60
C ASN A 35 13.10 0.50 -7.16
N SER A 36 13.20 0.25 -5.85
CA SER A 36 13.58 -1.06 -5.33
C SER A 36 12.47 -2.08 -5.58
N GLN A 37 12.85 -3.29 -5.95
CA GLN A 37 11.90 -4.37 -6.14
C GLN A 37 11.24 -4.77 -4.82
N TYR A 38 12.02 -4.84 -3.76
CA TYR A 38 11.53 -5.13 -2.42
C TYR A 38 11.96 -4.01 -1.48
N LEU A 39 11.01 -3.44 -0.78
CA LEU A 39 11.27 -2.34 0.16
C LEU A 39 10.58 -2.63 1.48
N LEU A 40 11.36 -2.69 2.55
CA LEU A 40 10.83 -2.85 3.91
C LEU A 40 11.00 -1.54 4.65
N VAL A 41 9.87 -0.95 5.08
CA VAL A 41 9.85 0.30 5.83
C VAL A 41 9.45 0.01 7.26
N LYS A 42 10.37 0.22 8.19
CA LYS A 42 10.12 0.08 9.63
C LYS A 42 10.02 1.45 10.25
N ALA A 43 8.83 1.78 10.74
CA ALA A 43 8.57 3.08 11.34
C ALA A 43 7.55 2.92 12.46
N PRO A 44 7.62 3.76 13.51
CA PRO A 44 6.66 3.67 14.62
C PRO A 44 5.25 4.01 14.15
N PRO A 45 4.22 3.61 14.93
CA PRO A 45 2.85 4.01 14.64
C PRO A 45 2.73 5.54 14.51
N ALA A 46 1.81 6.00 13.67
CA ALA A 46 1.54 7.41 13.42
C ALA A 46 2.71 8.20 12.80
N SER A 47 3.71 7.51 12.25
CA SER A 47 4.86 8.16 11.58
C SER A 47 4.57 8.58 10.15
N GLY A 48 3.39 8.24 9.60
CA GLY A 48 3.02 8.57 8.23
C GLY A 48 3.34 7.49 7.21
N LYS A 49 3.45 6.21 7.62
CA LYS A 49 3.73 5.09 6.71
C LYS A 49 2.69 4.95 5.60
N SER A 50 1.41 5.09 5.92
CA SER A 50 0.34 4.96 4.92
C SER A 50 0.54 5.96 3.79
N ARG A 51 0.84 7.21 4.13
CA ARG A 51 1.09 8.24 3.13
C ARG A 51 2.36 7.95 2.33
N ALA A 52 3.39 7.40 2.97
CA ALA A 52 4.60 6.98 2.26
C ALA A 52 4.28 5.92 1.20
N LEU A 53 3.43 4.95 1.53
CA LEU A 53 2.98 3.93 0.58
C LEU A 53 2.16 4.54 -0.55
N MET A 54 1.34 5.56 -0.27
CA MET A 54 0.60 6.28 -1.31
C MET A 54 1.55 6.96 -2.30
N PHE A 55 2.57 7.66 -1.80
CA PHE A 55 3.57 8.31 -2.67
C PHE A 55 4.26 7.29 -3.59
N ILE A 56 4.70 6.19 -3.03
CA ILE A 56 5.40 5.15 -3.78
C ILE A 56 4.45 4.48 -4.78
N GLY A 57 3.23 4.16 -4.37
CA GLY A 57 2.24 3.53 -5.23
C GLY A 57 1.88 4.39 -6.43
N LEU A 58 1.66 5.67 -6.21
CA LEU A 58 1.35 6.61 -7.30
C LEU A 58 2.52 6.76 -8.26
N ASP A 59 3.75 6.81 -7.76
CA ASP A 59 4.92 6.88 -8.62
C ASP A 59 5.05 5.62 -9.48
N LYS A 60 4.79 4.46 -8.91
CA LYS A 60 4.84 3.20 -9.67
C LYS A 60 3.79 3.16 -10.78
N LEU A 61 2.60 3.66 -10.53
CA LEU A 61 1.55 3.72 -11.56
C LEU A 61 1.87 4.74 -12.66
N ILE A 62 2.33 5.92 -12.28
CA ILE A 62 2.47 7.05 -13.21
C ILE A 62 3.82 7.03 -13.92
N ASN A 63 4.90 6.73 -13.21
CA ASN A 63 6.27 6.88 -13.72
C ASN A 63 6.99 5.56 -13.98
N GLN A 64 6.54 4.45 -13.41
CA GLN A 64 7.24 3.17 -13.53
C GLN A 64 6.48 2.12 -14.35
N GLY A 65 5.33 2.49 -14.90
CA GLY A 65 4.58 1.62 -15.81
C GLY A 65 3.87 0.45 -15.15
N LEU A 66 3.74 0.41 -13.83
CA LEU A 66 2.95 -0.61 -13.18
C LEU A 66 1.46 -0.37 -13.45
N LYS A 67 0.69 -1.44 -13.45
CA LYS A 67 -0.73 -1.38 -13.78
C LYS A 67 -1.62 -1.22 -12.57
N LYS A 68 -1.22 -1.79 -11.43
CA LYS A 68 -2.09 -1.82 -10.25
C LYS A 68 -1.28 -1.68 -8.96
N VAL A 69 -1.91 -1.08 -7.97
CA VAL A 69 -1.41 -1.01 -6.59
C VAL A 69 -2.45 -1.70 -5.70
N ILE A 70 -2.02 -2.72 -4.99
CA ILE A 70 -2.86 -3.47 -4.07
C ILE A 70 -2.29 -3.27 -2.66
N VAL A 71 -3.09 -2.69 -1.77
CA VAL A 71 -2.70 -2.46 -0.39
C VAL A 71 -3.44 -3.44 0.51
N ALA A 72 -2.72 -4.18 1.32
CA ALA A 72 -3.30 -5.08 2.31
C ALA A 72 -3.06 -4.53 3.71
N VAL A 73 -4.12 -4.38 4.48
CA VAL A 73 -4.09 -3.86 5.85
C VAL A 73 -4.58 -4.92 6.83
N PRO A 74 -4.18 -4.85 8.12
CA PRO A 74 -4.76 -5.74 9.13
C PRO A 74 -6.26 -5.52 9.27
N GLU A 75 -6.99 -6.55 9.68
CA GLU A 75 -8.43 -6.48 9.89
C GLU A 75 -8.83 -5.38 10.87
N ARG A 76 -7.95 -5.07 11.82
CA ARG A 76 -8.20 -4.04 12.84
C ARG A 76 -8.13 -2.61 12.31
N SER A 77 -7.61 -2.43 11.09
CA SER A 77 -7.42 -1.10 10.49
C SER A 77 -8.58 -0.66 9.62
N ILE A 78 -9.72 -1.33 9.74
CA ILE A 78 -10.90 -1.08 8.91
C ILE A 78 -11.30 0.40 8.97
N GLY A 79 -11.36 1.03 7.80
CA GLY A 79 -11.88 2.39 7.63
C GLY A 79 -10.96 3.52 8.03
N SER A 80 -9.76 3.27 8.52
CA SER A 80 -8.89 4.34 9.05
C SER A 80 -7.72 4.74 8.14
N SER A 81 -7.24 3.81 7.29
CA SER A 81 -6.06 4.04 6.47
C SER A 81 -6.38 4.01 4.99
N PHE A 82 -5.57 4.67 4.19
CA PHE A 82 -5.66 4.65 2.73
C PHE A 82 -6.95 5.21 2.16
N LYS A 83 -7.56 6.18 2.86
CA LYS A 83 -8.68 6.96 2.34
C LYS A 83 -8.20 7.89 1.24
N ASN A 84 -9.12 8.38 0.42
CA ASN A 84 -8.82 9.43 -0.55
C ASN A 84 -8.06 10.56 0.13
N THR A 85 -6.93 10.92 -0.42
CA THR A 85 -6.02 11.90 0.19
C THR A 85 -5.53 12.86 -0.88
N GLU A 86 -5.68 14.15 -0.61
CA GLU A 86 -5.26 15.21 -1.52
C GLU A 86 -3.79 15.51 -1.31
N LEU A 87 -2.93 14.85 -2.09
CA LEU A 87 -1.49 15.03 -2.00
C LEU A 87 -1.00 16.19 -2.87
N LYS A 88 -1.73 16.51 -3.94
CA LYS A 88 -1.39 17.64 -4.82
C LYS A 88 -1.39 18.96 -4.08
N SER A 89 -2.29 19.12 -3.11
CA SER A 89 -2.37 20.34 -2.33
C SER A 89 -1.10 20.62 -1.51
N TYR A 90 -0.28 19.61 -1.30
CA TYR A 90 1.00 19.72 -0.58
C TYR A 90 2.21 19.67 -1.50
N GLY A 91 2.00 19.62 -2.82
CA GLY A 91 3.08 19.67 -3.80
C GLY A 91 3.39 18.39 -4.54
N PHE A 92 2.67 17.29 -4.24
CA PHE A 92 2.90 16.04 -4.98
C PHE A 92 2.25 16.11 -6.37
N PHE A 93 2.61 15.21 -7.26
CA PHE A 93 2.14 15.24 -8.65
C PHE A 93 0.81 14.52 -8.88
N ALA A 94 0.26 13.83 -7.89
CA ALA A 94 -1.01 13.09 -8.00
C ALA A 94 -1.70 12.99 -6.65
N ASP A 95 -3.02 12.80 -6.67
CA ASP A 95 -3.82 12.51 -5.49
C ASP A 95 -4.06 11.01 -5.37
N TRP A 96 -4.23 10.54 -4.12
CA TRP A 96 -4.61 9.17 -3.85
C TRP A 96 -6.14 9.07 -3.89
N ARG A 97 -6.66 8.38 -4.90
CA ARG A 97 -8.09 8.21 -5.12
C ARG A 97 -8.41 6.72 -5.26
N ILE A 98 -9.36 6.25 -4.47
CA ILE A 98 -9.85 4.89 -4.54
C ILE A 98 -11.34 4.88 -4.81
N ASP A 99 -11.77 4.09 -5.79
CA ASP A 99 -13.19 3.87 -6.04
C ASP A 99 -13.76 3.06 -4.85
N PRO A 100 -14.92 3.43 -4.29
CA PRO A 100 -15.50 2.70 -3.16
C PRO A 100 -15.65 1.19 -3.40
N ARG A 101 -15.90 0.76 -4.63
CA ARG A 101 -16.02 -0.67 -4.98
C ARG A 101 -14.70 -1.42 -4.80
N ASN A 102 -13.57 -0.72 -4.77
CA ASN A 102 -12.23 -1.29 -4.59
C ASN A 102 -11.73 -1.20 -3.16
N ASN A 103 -12.55 -0.70 -2.25
CA ASN A 103 -12.24 -0.71 -0.82
C ASN A 103 -12.90 -1.94 -0.18
N LEU A 104 -12.13 -3.00 -0.02
CA LEU A 104 -12.60 -4.28 0.49
C LEU A 104 -12.35 -4.45 1.99
N THR A 105 -12.23 -3.34 2.72
CA THR A 105 -12.03 -3.35 4.18
C THR A 105 -13.32 -3.21 4.96
N THR A 106 -14.46 -3.07 4.28
CA THR A 106 -15.76 -2.95 4.94
C THR A 106 -16.25 -4.29 5.48
N ALA A 107 -17.23 -4.26 6.38
CA ALA A 107 -17.83 -5.48 6.91
C ALA A 107 -18.53 -6.26 5.77
N GLY A 108 -18.45 -7.58 5.81
CA GLY A 108 -19.06 -8.45 4.80
C GLY A 108 -18.40 -9.81 4.72
N GLY A 109 -18.98 -10.71 3.96
CA GLY A 109 -18.51 -12.07 3.81
C GLY A 109 -17.23 -12.17 2.97
N ASP A 110 -16.40 -13.15 3.27
CA ASP A 110 -15.10 -13.35 2.61
C ASP A 110 -15.24 -13.66 1.12
N SER A 111 -16.25 -14.46 0.75
CA SER A 111 -16.43 -14.84 -0.65
C SER A 111 -16.78 -13.66 -1.54
N SER A 112 -17.57 -12.70 -1.05
CA SER A 112 -17.92 -11.51 -1.83
C SER A 112 -16.71 -10.60 -2.01
N LYS A 113 -15.83 -10.51 -1.01
CA LYS A 113 -14.60 -9.72 -1.09
C LYS A 113 -13.60 -10.33 -2.05
N VAL A 114 -13.44 -11.65 -2.03
CA VAL A 114 -12.56 -12.34 -2.98
C VAL A 114 -13.07 -12.16 -4.40
N ASN A 115 -14.39 -12.26 -4.62
CA ASN A 115 -14.96 -12.04 -5.94
C ASN A 115 -14.74 -10.59 -6.42
N ALA A 116 -14.86 -9.62 -5.52
CA ALA A 116 -14.57 -8.21 -5.84
C ALA A 116 -13.09 -8.01 -6.17
N PHE A 117 -12.20 -8.71 -5.47
CA PHE A 117 -10.77 -8.69 -5.76
C PHE A 117 -10.49 -9.23 -7.17
N VAL A 118 -11.07 -10.38 -7.52
CA VAL A 118 -10.92 -10.96 -8.86
C VAL A 118 -11.43 -10.00 -9.93
N ARG A 119 -12.58 -9.37 -9.70
CA ARG A 119 -13.14 -8.37 -10.61
C ARG A 119 -12.20 -7.19 -10.80
N PHE A 120 -11.60 -6.71 -9.71
CA PHE A 120 -10.60 -5.64 -9.77
C PHE A 120 -9.43 -6.04 -10.67
N MET A 121 -8.91 -7.26 -10.51
CA MET A 121 -7.77 -7.72 -11.30
C MET A 121 -8.08 -7.79 -12.79
N GLU A 122 -9.33 -8.03 -13.15
CA GLU A 122 -9.78 -8.08 -14.54
C GLU A 122 -10.17 -6.71 -15.11
N SER A 123 -10.29 -5.69 -14.26
CA SER A 123 -10.69 -4.33 -14.64
C SER A 123 -9.48 -3.47 -14.99
N ASP A 124 -9.75 -2.25 -15.45
CA ASP A 124 -8.73 -1.23 -15.67
C ASP A 124 -8.48 -0.37 -14.43
N ASP A 125 -9.14 -0.65 -13.31
CA ASP A 125 -8.94 0.08 -12.06
C ASP A 125 -7.52 -0.15 -11.54
N GLU A 126 -6.96 0.87 -10.90
CA GLU A 126 -5.55 0.89 -10.57
C GLU A 126 -5.24 0.65 -9.10
N ILE A 127 -6.17 0.97 -8.20
CA ILE A 127 -5.91 0.95 -6.75
C ILE A 127 -6.98 0.13 -6.03
N LEU A 128 -6.53 -0.81 -5.19
CA LEU A 128 -7.40 -1.61 -4.34
C LEU A 128 -6.83 -1.66 -2.93
N VAL A 129 -7.70 -1.56 -1.93
CA VAL A 129 -7.34 -1.76 -0.53
C VAL A 129 -8.17 -2.93 0.02
N CYS A 130 -7.50 -3.87 0.66
CA CYS A 130 -8.14 -5.04 1.24
C CYS A 130 -7.50 -5.41 2.57
N THR A 131 -8.04 -6.39 3.25
CA THR A 131 -7.41 -6.95 4.46
C THR A 131 -6.38 -8.01 4.10
N HIS A 132 -5.51 -8.37 5.06
CA HIS A 132 -4.55 -9.46 4.88
C HIS A 132 -5.26 -10.76 4.51
N SER A 133 -6.40 -11.07 5.13
CA SER A 133 -7.17 -12.27 4.85
C SER A 133 -7.67 -12.31 3.41
N THR A 134 -8.22 -11.20 2.94
CA THR A 134 -8.74 -11.13 1.57
C THR A 134 -7.62 -11.34 0.54
N LEU A 135 -6.46 -10.72 0.76
CA LEU A 135 -5.32 -10.92 -0.12
C LEU A 135 -4.89 -12.40 -0.14
N ARG A 136 -4.81 -13.03 1.03
CA ARG A 136 -4.41 -14.43 1.13
C ARG A 136 -5.36 -15.35 0.37
N PHE A 137 -6.67 -15.20 0.57
CA PHE A 137 -7.66 -16.02 -0.11
C PHE A 137 -7.67 -15.77 -1.62
N ALA A 138 -7.53 -14.52 -2.03
CA ALA A 138 -7.46 -14.18 -3.46
C ALA A 138 -6.22 -14.76 -4.10
N TYR A 139 -5.07 -14.69 -3.42
CA TYR A 139 -3.81 -15.23 -3.91
C TYR A 139 -3.89 -16.75 -4.12
N GLU A 140 -4.57 -17.46 -3.22
CA GLU A 140 -4.77 -18.91 -3.36
C GLU A 140 -5.64 -19.27 -4.58
N LYS A 141 -6.56 -18.37 -4.96
CA LYS A 141 -7.52 -18.59 -6.03
C LYS A 141 -6.98 -18.17 -7.41
N LEU A 142 -6.08 -17.20 -7.44
CA LEU A 142 -5.58 -16.62 -8.68
C LEU A 142 -4.22 -17.19 -9.07
N ASP A 143 -3.92 -17.16 -10.39
CA ASP A 143 -2.60 -17.50 -10.89
C ASP A 143 -1.62 -16.37 -10.54
N ASP A 144 -0.38 -16.72 -10.16
CA ASP A 144 0.66 -15.76 -9.81
C ASP A 144 0.89 -14.70 -10.90
N LYS A 145 0.70 -15.08 -12.15
CA LYS A 145 0.94 -14.19 -13.29
C LYS A 145 0.01 -12.97 -13.31
N VAL A 146 -1.16 -13.05 -12.68
CA VAL A 146 -2.08 -11.91 -12.66
C VAL A 146 -1.50 -10.76 -11.84
N PHE A 147 -0.54 -11.04 -10.95
CA PHE A 147 0.12 -10.02 -10.14
C PHE A 147 1.34 -9.40 -10.82
N ASP A 148 1.66 -9.81 -12.04
CA ASP A 148 2.74 -9.18 -12.80
C ASP A 148 2.39 -7.71 -13.04
N ASN A 149 3.40 -6.84 -12.90
CA ASN A 149 3.26 -5.40 -13.03
C ASN A 149 2.31 -4.78 -12.00
N CYS A 150 2.21 -5.40 -10.83
CA CYS A 150 1.45 -4.89 -9.69
C CYS A 150 2.38 -4.60 -8.52
N LEU A 151 2.07 -3.56 -7.76
CA LEU A 151 2.69 -3.33 -6.46
C LEU A 151 1.82 -3.99 -5.40
N LEU A 152 2.42 -4.83 -4.57
CA LEU A 152 1.80 -5.33 -3.34
C LEU A 152 2.40 -4.56 -2.17
N ALA A 153 1.59 -3.77 -1.49
CA ALA A 153 1.98 -3.04 -0.30
C ALA A 153 1.27 -3.66 0.91
N ILE A 154 2.04 -4.31 1.78
CA ILE A 154 1.49 -5.00 2.96
C ILE A 154 1.78 -4.14 4.18
N ASP A 155 0.75 -3.52 4.74
CA ASP A 155 0.86 -2.72 5.94
C ASP A 155 0.90 -3.64 7.17
N GLU A 156 1.74 -3.30 8.13
CA GLU A 156 1.97 -4.09 9.35
C GLU A 156 2.33 -5.55 9.03
N PHE A 157 3.34 -5.72 8.20
CA PHE A 157 3.83 -7.02 7.74
C PHE A 157 4.10 -8.01 8.88
N HIS A 158 4.49 -7.52 10.05
CA HIS A 158 4.77 -8.37 11.21
C HIS A 158 3.53 -9.17 11.69
N HIS A 159 2.32 -8.70 11.42
CA HIS A 159 1.09 -9.44 11.74
C HIS A 159 0.94 -10.68 10.86
N VAL A 160 1.37 -10.59 9.60
CA VAL A 160 1.35 -11.72 8.67
C VAL A 160 2.31 -12.81 9.15
N SER A 161 3.48 -12.42 9.65
CA SER A 161 4.48 -13.35 10.17
C SER A 161 4.03 -14.04 11.45
N ALA A 162 3.35 -13.31 12.33
CA ALA A 162 2.90 -13.84 13.62
C ALA A 162 1.86 -14.96 13.45
N ASP A 163 1.00 -14.83 12.48
CA ASP A 163 -0.07 -15.79 12.23
C ASP A 163 0.45 -17.15 11.72
N THR A 164 1.64 -17.18 11.16
CA THR A 164 2.23 -18.42 10.65
C THR A 164 2.98 -19.22 11.72
N ASN A 165 3.20 -18.62 12.89
CA ASN A 165 3.94 -19.24 13.99
C ASN A 165 3.07 -19.69 15.16
N SER A 166 1.76 -19.60 15.05
CA SER A 166 0.83 -20.02 16.09
C SER A 166 0.28 -21.42 15.85
#